data_407133f53a4ad76ace20648f0c5a1e6e
#
_entry.id   407133f53a4ad76ace20648f0c5a1e6e
#
_cell.length_a   1.000
_cell.length_b   1.000
_cell.length_c   1.000
_cell.angle_alpha   90.00
_cell.angle_beta   90.00
_cell.angle_gamma   90.00
#
_symmetry.space_group_name_H-M   'P 1'
#
loop_
_entity.id
_entity.type
_entity.pdbx_description
1 polymer ?
#
loop_
_entity_poly.entity_id
_entity_poly.type
_entity_poly.pdbx_seq_one_letter_code
_entity_poly.pdbx_strand_id
1 'polypeptide(L)'
;MSALEKRLLKKLRSAIMDFSMIQAWETVLLWVSWWKDSMVLWYLLNEYRKVVKDKFEIRWIYIFKEFLIDCDINFEEKRKYFEDVLNIPLEKVNINLPEESKLNDWVGQSCQWCAYARRIAMFKLCQKYNATKIAFGHHMDDIVVTTMMNMLEWRKLKIMPPVNKMSKWDITFIRPMAYIREKELVTFVKQKEIPYSSCNCPVWENTMRNKIKYWIIWENEKNFPKYTENMFWALIRDFREKYEKDGYSM
;
A
#
# COMPACT_ATOMS: atom_id res chain seq x y z
N MET A 1 -15.61 -12.83 -13.69
CA MET A 1 -15.32 -11.52 -13.07
C MET A 1 -16.61 -10.79 -12.75
N SER A 2 -16.80 -10.36 -11.49
CA SER A 2 -17.94 -9.54 -11.07
C SER A 2 -17.88 -8.11 -11.63
N ALA A 3 -19.01 -7.39 -11.60
CA ALA A 3 -19.04 -5.98 -12.03
C ALA A 3 -18.10 -5.09 -11.16
N LEU A 4 -18.03 -5.37 -9.85
CA LEU A 4 -17.11 -4.68 -8.94
C LEU A 4 -15.66 -4.95 -9.32
N GLU A 5 -15.30 -6.20 -9.58
CA GLU A 5 -13.95 -6.60 -9.96
C GLU A 5 -13.48 -5.89 -11.25
N LYS A 6 -14.33 -5.88 -12.28
CA LYS A 6 -14.04 -5.14 -13.53
C LYS A 6 -13.81 -3.64 -13.27
N ARG A 7 -14.61 -3.04 -12.38
CA ARG A 7 -14.48 -1.63 -12.01
C ARG A 7 -13.16 -1.37 -11.26
N LEU A 8 -12.79 -2.22 -10.30
CA LEU A 8 -11.54 -2.09 -9.55
C LEU A 8 -10.33 -2.24 -10.46
N LEU A 9 -10.33 -3.23 -11.35
CA LEU A 9 -9.26 -3.41 -12.34
C LEU A 9 -9.14 -2.23 -13.29
N LYS A 10 -10.27 -1.64 -13.72
CA LYS A 10 -10.25 -0.42 -14.53
C LYS A 10 -9.59 0.74 -13.78
N LYS A 11 -9.97 0.96 -12.52
CA LYS A 11 -9.38 2.03 -11.68
C LYS A 11 -7.89 1.81 -11.44
N LEU A 12 -7.48 0.58 -11.12
CA LEU A 12 -6.07 0.21 -10.95
C LEU A 12 -5.27 0.46 -12.24
N ARG A 13 -5.78 -0.01 -13.38
CA ARG A 13 -5.16 0.24 -14.69
C ARG A 13 -5.02 1.72 -14.99
N SER A 14 -6.07 2.51 -14.76
CA SER A 14 -6.02 3.96 -14.97
C SER A 14 -4.93 4.62 -14.12
N ALA A 15 -4.83 4.26 -12.83
CA ALA A 15 -3.77 4.80 -11.97
C ALA A 15 -2.36 4.38 -12.44
N ILE A 16 -2.17 3.12 -12.85
CA ILE A 16 -0.89 2.64 -13.38
C ILE A 16 -0.50 3.41 -14.65
N MET A 17 -1.43 3.62 -15.56
CA MET A 17 -1.17 4.34 -16.82
C MET A 17 -0.95 5.83 -16.59
N ASP A 18 -1.83 6.48 -15.82
CA ASP A 18 -1.79 7.93 -15.58
C ASP A 18 -0.51 8.39 -14.86
N PHE A 19 0.16 7.51 -14.14
CA PHE A 19 1.40 7.81 -13.41
C PHE A 19 2.59 6.98 -13.89
N SER A 20 2.48 6.29 -15.03
CA SER A 20 3.55 5.44 -15.59
C SER A 20 4.22 4.55 -14.53
N MET A 21 3.38 3.92 -13.65
CA MET A 21 3.87 3.23 -12.46
C MET A 21 4.68 1.99 -12.76
N ILE A 22 4.29 1.25 -13.80
CA ILE A 22 4.90 -0.05 -14.16
C ILE A 22 5.13 -0.05 -15.65
N GLN A 23 6.34 -0.42 -16.06
CA GLN A 23 6.73 -0.55 -17.46
C GLN A 23 7.07 -2.02 -17.79
N ALA A 24 7.24 -2.28 -19.09
CA ALA A 24 7.63 -3.60 -19.56
C ALA A 24 8.96 -4.04 -18.93
N TRP A 25 9.02 -5.34 -18.57
CA TRP A 25 10.22 -6.02 -18.07
C TRP A 25 10.71 -5.55 -16.68
N GLU A 26 9.99 -4.66 -16.03
CA GLU A 26 10.31 -4.28 -14.65
C GLU A 26 9.94 -5.38 -13.65
N THR A 27 10.71 -5.45 -12.56
CA THR A 27 10.36 -6.24 -11.40
C THR A 27 9.74 -5.36 -10.33
N VAL A 28 8.52 -5.69 -9.93
CA VAL A 28 7.78 -5.02 -8.86
C VAL A 28 7.84 -5.85 -7.60
N LEU A 29 8.38 -5.28 -6.53
CA LEU A 29 8.31 -5.89 -5.21
C LEU A 29 6.99 -5.51 -4.54
N LEU A 30 6.24 -6.50 -4.08
CA LEU A 30 5.01 -6.28 -3.34
C LEU A 30 5.13 -6.84 -1.93
N TRP A 31 4.93 -5.96 -0.94
CA TRP A 31 4.87 -6.38 0.44
C TRP A 31 3.46 -6.80 0.83
N VAL A 32 3.33 -8.04 1.23
CA VAL A 32 2.10 -8.62 1.77
C VAL A 32 2.08 -8.43 3.28
N SER A 33 1.14 -7.65 3.79
CA SER A 33 1.00 -7.34 5.22
C SER A 33 -0.15 -8.07 5.90
N TRP A 34 -0.84 -8.95 5.19
CA TRP A 34 -2.10 -9.61 5.57
C TRP A 34 -3.30 -8.67 5.81
N TRP A 35 -3.12 -7.37 5.76
CA TRP A 35 -4.23 -6.44 5.77
C TRP A 35 -5.02 -6.53 4.47
N LYS A 36 -6.34 -6.32 4.57
CA LYS A 36 -7.25 -6.35 3.42
C LYS A 36 -6.71 -5.61 2.18
N ASP A 37 -6.07 -4.44 2.41
CA ASP A 37 -5.61 -3.57 1.32
C ASP A 37 -4.44 -4.19 0.55
N SER A 38 -3.46 -4.78 1.24
CA SER A 38 -2.35 -5.48 0.59
C SER A 38 -2.83 -6.75 -0.13
N MET A 39 -3.82 -7.45 0.44
CA MET A 39 -4.40 -8.65 -0.15
C MET A 39 -5.17 -8.33 -1.43
N VAL A 40 -5.95 -7.24 -1.44
CA VAL A 40 -6.66 -6.80 -2.64
C VAL A 40 -5.71 -6.27 -3.70
N LEU A 41 -4.68 -5.48 -3.33
CA LEU A 41 -3.66 -5.04 -4.27
C LEU A 41 -3.01 -6.21 -4.97
N TRP A 42 -2.65 -7.21 -4.20
CA TRP A 42 -2.06 -8.43 -4.71
C TRP A 42 -2.98 -9.13 -5.73
N TYR A 43 -4.24 -9.36 -5.37
CA TYR A 43 -5.22 -9.97 -6.27
C TYR A 43 -5.34 -9.17 -7.58
N LEU A 44 -5.55 -7.87 -7.47
CA LEU A 44 -5.74 -7.00 -8.62
C LEU A 44 -4.50 -6.91 -9.53
N LEU A 45 -3.29 -6.84 -8.95
CA LEU A 45 -2.06 -6.82 -9.74
C LEU A 45 -1.81 -8.16 -10.45
N ASN A 46 -2.15 -9.27 -9.80
CA ASN A 46 -2.06 -10.58 -10.44
C ASN A 46 -3.01 -10.70 -11.64
N GLU A 47 -4.26 -10.25 -11.49
CA GLU A 47 -5.22 -10.23 -12.60
C GLU A 47 -4.80 -9.25 -13.69
N TYR A 48 -4.31 -8.07 -13.32
CA TYR A 48 -3.78 -7.09 -14.26
C TYR A 48 -2.63 -7.65 -15.10
N ARG A 49 -1.67 -8.34 -14.47
CA ARG A 49 -0.53 -8.98 -15.14
C ARG A 49 -0.94 -9.98 -16.22
N LYS A 50 -2.06 -10.68 -16.03
CA LYS A 50 -2.54 -11.67 -17.00
C LYS A 50 -3.02 -11.05 -18.31
N VAL A 51 -3.52 -9.81 -18.25
CA VAL A 51 -4.19 -9.16 -19.40
C VAL A 51 -3.36 -8.10 -20.10
N VAL A 52 -2.26 -7.63 -19.50
CA VAL A 52 -1.39 -6.65 -20.14
C VAL A 52 -0.45 -7.31 -21.15
N LYS A 53 -0.18 -6.59 -22.25
CA LYS A 53 0.78 -7.03 -23.28
C LYS A 53 2.22 -6.93 -22.77
N ASP A 54 2.52 -5.86 -22.09
CA ASP A 54 3.85 -5.57 -21.56
C ASP A 54 4.07 -6.39 -20.29
N LYS A 55 4.86 -7.44 -20.41
CA LYS A 55 5.14 -8.35 -19.30
C LYS A 55 6.00 -7.65 -18.25
N PHE A 56 5.65 -7.81 -16.99
CA PHE A 56 6.43 -7.42 -15.85
C PHE A 56 6.41 -8.54 -14.79
N GLU A 57 7.40 -8.57 -13.92
CA GLU A 57 7.49 -9.55 -12.85
C GLU A 57 6.98 -8.96 -11.54
N ILE A 58 6.40 -9.82 -10.69
CA ILE A 58 6.01 -9.47 -9.34
C ILE A 58 6.70 -10.44 -8.39
N ARG A 59 7.38 -9.91 -7.39
CA ARG A 59 7.92 -10.66 -6.26
C ARG A 59 7.08 -10.38 -5.01
N TRP A 60 6.53 -11.42 -4.45
CA TRP A 60 5.61 -11.38 -3.33
C TRP A 60 6.39 -11.65 -2.05
N ILE A 61 6.44 -10.67 -1.16
CA ILE A 61 7.27 -10.73 0.05
C ILE A 61 6.41 -10.54 1.27
N TYR A 62 6.48 -11.49 2.18
CA TYR A 62 5.97 -11.35 3.52
C TYR A 62 7.12 -11.04 4.48
N ILE A 63 7.08 -9.88 5.12
CA ILE A 63 8.08 -9.47 6.10
C ILE A 63 7.60 -9.86 7.48
N PHE A 64 8.21 -10.91 8.03
CA PHE A 64 7.96 -11.39 9.37
C PHE A 64 8.73 -10.57 10.41
N LYS A 65 8.11 -10.30 11.54
CA LYS A 65 8.65 -9.50 12.63
C LYS A 65 8.58 -10.31 13.91
N GLU A 66 9.72 -10.78 14.38
CA GLU A 66 9.82 -11.56 15.62
C GLU A 66 9.35 -10.79 16.88
N PHE A 67 9.41 -9.45 16.83
CA PHE A 67 9.01 -8.60 17.94
C PHE A 67 7.52 -8.23 17.99
N LEU A 68 6.72 -8.68 17.02
CA LEU A 68 5.27 -8.50 17.00
C LEU A 68 4.59 -9.88 17.07
N ILE A 69 4.46 -10.39 18.28
CA ILE A 69 4.08 -11.76 18.60
C ILE A 69 2.72 -12.17 18.01
N ASP A 70 1.79 -11.25 17.82
CA ASP A 70 0.39 -11.60 17.47
C ASP A 70 -0.01 -11.36 16.00
N CYS A 71 0.91 -10.94 15.14
CA CYS A 71 0.53 -10.62 13.75
C CYS A 71 0.56 -11.84 12.81
N ASP A 72 1.00 -13.00 13.28
CA ASP A 72 1.29 -14.18 12.42
C ASP A 72 0.36 -15.37 12.67
N ILE A 73 -0.73 -15.16 13.38
CA ILE A 73 -1.74 -16.21 13.56
C ILE A 73 -2.17 -16.68 12.16
N ASN A 74 -1.98 -17.99 11.90
CA ASN A 74 -2.35 -18.65 10.64
C ASN A 74 -1.52 -18.27 9.39
N PHE A 75 -0.19 -18.00 9.53
CA PHE A 75 0.66 -17.78 8.36
C PHE A 75 0.57 -18.92 7.33
N GLU A 76 0.65 -20.19 7.77
CA GLU A 76 0.62 -21.35 6.88
C GLU A 76 -0.72 -21.51 6.12
N GLU A 77 -1.84 -21.21 6.78
CA GLU A 77 -3.16 -21.22 6.13
C GLU A 77 -3.24 -20.15 5.04
N LYS A 78 -2.74 -18.95 5.32
CA LYS A 78 -2.70 -17.85 4.38
C LYS A 78 -1.73 -18.12 3.23
N ARG A 79 -0.55 -18.70 3.53
CA ARG A 79 0.41 -19.12 2.53
C ARG A 79 -0.20 -20.13 1.56
N LYS A 80 -0.90 -21.14 2.08
CA LYS A 80 -1.62 -22.12 1.25
C LYS A 80 -2.65 -21.45 0.34
N TYR A 81 -3.42 -20.49 0.84
CA TYR A 81 -4.34 -19.74 -0.01
C TYR A 81 -3.62 -19.08 -1.18
N PHE A 82 -2.46 -18.49 -0.96
CA PHE A 82 -1.66 -17.87 -2.01
C PHE A 82 -1.10 -18.90 -3.00
N GLU A 83 -0.52 -19.96 -2.50
CA GLU A 83 0.12 -20.98 -3.33
C GLU A 83 -0.91 -21.84 -4.07
N ASP A 84 -1.97 -22.32 -3.38
CA ASP A 84 -2.92 -23.27 -3.93
C ASP A 84 -4.01 -22.59 -4.78
N VAL A 85 -4.55 -21.45 -4.31
CA VAL A 85 -5.66 -20.77 -5.02
C VAL A 85 -5.12 -19.86 -6.13
N LEU A 86 -3.95 -19.30 -5.96
CA LEU A 86 -3.47 -18.21 -6.79
C LEU A 86 -2.18 -18.54 -7.54
N ASN A 87 -1.62 -19.72 -7.26
CA ASN A 87 -0.39 -20.24 -7.87
C ASN A 87 0.77 -19.22 -7.84
N ILE A 88 1.01 -18.64 -6.64
CA ILE A 88 2.03 -17.62 -6.44
C ILE A 88 2.90 -17.97 -5.23
N PRO A 89 4.21 -18.12 -5.43
CA PRO A 89 5.14 -18.35 -4.33
C PRO A 89 5.25 -17.10 -3.46
N LEU A 90 4.99 -17.26 -2.15
CA LEU A 90 5.14 -16.20 -1.16
C LEU A 90 6.46 -16.39 -0.40
N GLU A 91 7.38 -15.46 -0.54
CA GLU A 91 8.63 -15.50 0.21
C GLU A 91 8.46 -14.87 1.60
N LYS A 92 8.78 -15.64 2.64
CA LYS A 92 8.86 -15.16 4.03
C LYS A 92 10.26 -14.63 4.30
N VAL A 93 10.35 -13.37 4.71
CA VAL A 93 11.63 -12.74 5.09
C VAL A 93 11.58 -12.32 6.54
N ASN A 94 12.49 -12.84 7.35
CA ASN A 94 12.64 -12.43 8.73
C ASN A 94 13.44 -11.13 8.80
N ILE A 95 12.96 -10.17 9.56
CA ILE A 95 13.71 -8.97 9.88
C ILE A 95 14.00 -8.93 11.37
N ASN A 96 15.29 -8.80 11.69
CA ASN A 96 15.74 -8.50 13.04
C ASN A 96 15.85 -7.00 13.18
N LEU A 97 15.41 -6.46 14.31
CA LEU A 97 15.71 -5.08 14.67
C LEU A 97 17.21 -4.97 14.95
N PRO A 98 17.86 -3.87 14.57
CA PRO A 98 19.22 -3.60 15.01
C PRO A 98 19.32 -3.68 16.54
N GLU A 99 20.42 -4.21 17.06
CA GLU A 99 20.62 -4.35 18.52
C GLU A 99 20.50 -3.02 19.27
N GLU A 100 20.91 -1.94 18.63
CA GLU A 100 20.74 -0.57 19.13
C GLU A 100 19.27 -0.18 19.37
N SER A 101 18.32 -0.81 18.66
CA SER A 101 16.89 -0.59 18.88
C SER A 101 16.33 -1.40 20.06
N LYS A 102 17.08 -2.37 20.57
CA LYS A 102 16.70 -3.19 21.75
C LYS A 102 17.08 -2.51 23.07
N LEU A 103 17.91 -1.47 23.03
CA LEU A 103 18.46 -0.79 24.21
C LEU A 103 17.45 0.10 24.95
N ASN A 104 16.33 0.43 24.34
CA ASN A 104 15.26 1.17 24.98
C ASN A 104 13.94 0.41 24.82
N ASP A 105 13.31 0.00 25.90
CA ASP A 105 12.01 -0.72 25.92
C ASP A 105 10.89 -0.02 25.14
N TRP A 106 11.04 1.24 24.81
CA TRP A 106 10.11 2.06 24.03
C TRP A 106 10.34 2.00 22.52
N VAL A 107 11.53 1.70 22.07
CA VAL A 107 11.92 1.81 20.65
C VAL A 107 11.35 0.69 19.80
N GLY A 108 11.26 -0.52 20.33
CA GLY A 108 10.66 -1.67 19.63
C GLY A 108 9.16 -1.56 19.41
N GLN A 109 8.46 -0.68 20.14
CA GLN A 109 7.00 -0.55 20.10
C GLN A 109 6.50 0.65 19.27
N SER A 110 7.38 1.53 18.80
CA SER A 110 6.93 2.69 18.04
C SER A 110 6.59 2.35 16.58
N CYS A 111 5.48 2.90 16.08
CA CYS A 111 5.09 2.79 14.66
C CYS A 111 6.18 3.28 13.69
N GLN A 112 6.99 4.22 14.13
CA GLN A 112 8.08 4.81 13.32
C GLN A 112 9.21 3.80 13.09
N TRP A 113 9.66 3.11 14.14
CA TRP A 113 10.69 2.08 14.03
C TRP A 113 10.23 0.87 13.23
N CYS A 114 8.99 0.43 13.45
CA CYS A 114 8.38 -0.62 12.67
C CYS A 114 8.32 -0.27 11.17
N ALA A 115 7.98 0.97 10.84
CA ALA A 115 7.97 1.45 9.46
C ALA A 115 9.38 1.61 8.88
N TYR A 116 10.36 2.01 9.69
CA TYR A 116 11.76 2.12 9.30
C TYR A 116 12.36 0.75 8.97
N ALA A 117 12.27 -0.20 9.90
CA ALA A 117 12.80 -1.55 9.72
C ALA A 117 12.25 -2.24 8.45
N ARG A 118 10.94 -2.09 8.21
CA ARG A 118 10.31 -2.58 6.99
C ARG A 118 10.88 -1.95 5.72
N ARG A 119 11.10 -0.64 5.73
CA ARG A 119 11.68 0.05 4.56
C ARG A 119 13.10 -0.45 4.26
N ILE A 120 13.94 -0.60 5.28
CA ILE A 120 15.30 -1.13 5.09
C ILE A 120 15.26 -2.56 4.54
N ALA A 121 14.40 -3.42 5.07
CA ALA A 121 14.23 -4.77 4.55
C ALA A 121 13.80 -4.77 3.08
N MET A 122 12.83 -3.92 2.71
CA MET A 122 12.37 -3.80 1.32
C MET A 122 13.47 -3.29 0.39
N PHE A 123 14.31 -2.34 0.82
CA PHE A 123 15.45 -1.88 0.01
C PHE A 123 16.48 -2.99 -0.24
N LYS A 124 16.82 -3.77 0.78
CA LYS A 124 17.71 -4.93 0.62
C LYS A 124 17.11 -5.97 -0.34
N LEU A 125 15.81 -6.20 -0.27
CA LEU A 125 15.12 -7.11 -1.17
C LEU A 125 15.04 -6.58 -2.62
N CYS A 126 14.88 -5.27 -2.81
CA CYS A 126 14.98 -4.66 -4.12
C CYS A 126 16.35 -4.93 -4.76
N GLN A 127 17.43 -4.77 -4.01
CA GLN A 127 18.77 -5.09 -4.47
C GLN A 127 18.92 -6.59 -4.81
N LYS A 128 18.42 -7.47 -3.92
CA LYS A 128 18.47 -8.93 -4.12
C LYS A 128 17.78 -9.38 -5.42
N TYR A 129 16.62 -8.77 -5.75
CA TYR A 129 15.79 -9.16 -6.89
C TYR A 129 15.90 -8.23 -8.10
N ASN A 130 16.82 -7.28 -8.06
CA ASN A 130 16.94 -6.24 -9.09
C ASN A 130 15.60 -5.54 -9.37
N ALA A 131 14.81 -5.29 -8.29
CA ALA A 131 13.51 -4.64 -8.39
C ALA A 131 13.67 -3.13 -8.24
N THR A 132 13.11 -2.38 -9.16
CA THR A 132 13.13 -0.91 -9.16
C THR A 132 11.85 -0.29 -8.59
N LYS A 133 10.82 -1.10 -8.39
CA LYS A 133 9.50 -0.66 -7.92
C LYS A 133 9.08 -1.39 -6.65
N ILE A 134 8.49 -0.64 -5.71
CA ILE A 134 7.83 -1.21 -4.54
C ILE A 134 6.36 -0.78 -4.55
N ALA A 135 5.45 -1.75 -4.62
CA ALA A 135 4.02 -1.49 -4.61
C ALA A 135 3.44 -1.55 -3.19
N PHE A 136 2.69 -0.52 -2.82
CA PHE A 136 1.98 -0.43 -1.54
C PHE A 136 0.47 -0.47 -1.72
N GLY A 137 -0.21 -1.11 -0.77
CA GLY A 137 -1.67 -1.21 -0.71
C GLY A 137 -2.39 0.08 -0.31
N HIS A 138 -1.75 1.23 -0.42
CA HIS A 138 -2.41 2.50 -0.13
C HIS A 138 -3.43 2.85 -1.20
N HIS A 139 -4.58 3.35 -0.75
CA HIS A 139 -5.73 3.68 -1.58
C HIS A 139 -6.12 5.17 -1.46
N MET A 140 -7.18 5.59 -2.15
CA MET A 140 -7.62 6.99 -2.19
C MET A 140 -7.78 7.60 -0.81
N ASP A 141 -8.47 6.91 0.09
CA ASP A 141 -8.74 7.41 1.45
C ASP A 141 -7.45 7.61 2.25
N ASP A 142 -6.42 6.76 2.07
CA ASP A 142 -5.10 6.91 2.70
C ASP A 142 -4.40 8.18 2.25
N ILE A 143 -4.49 8.52 0.96
CA ILE A 143 -3.88 9.72 0.40
C ILE A 143 -4.51 10.96 1.04
N VAL A 144 -5.84 11.01 1.10
CA VAL A 144 -6.58 12.12 1.73
C VAL A 144 -6.25 12.23 3.21
N VAL A 145 -6.37 11.12 3.97
CA VAL A 145 -6.06 11.10 5.42
C VAL A 145 -4.64 11.57 5.70
N THR A 146 -3.65 11.07 4.94
CA THR A 146 -2.25 11.46 5.16
C THR A 146 -2.01 12.93 4.85
N THR A 147 -2.66 13.46 3.82
CA THR A 147 -2.55 14.89 3.51
C THR A 147 -3.14 15.73 4.63
N MET A 148 -4.29 15.35 5.16
CA MET A 148 -4.91 16.04 6.29
C MET A 148 -4.06 15.96 7.56
N MET A 149 -3.44 14.81 7.85
CA MET A 149 -2.46 14.69 8.94
C MET A 149 -1.32 15.69 8.76
N ASN A 150 -0.75 15.77 7.56
CA ASN A 150 0.33 16.72 7.29
C ASN A 150 -0.10 18.17 7.48
N MET A 151 -1.33 18.52 7.11
CA MET A 151 -1.88 19.87 7.33
C MET A 151 -2.09 20.17 8.81
N LEU A 152 -2.69 19.25 9.55
CA LEU A 152 -3.06 19.46 10.96
C LEU A 152 -1.87 19.39 11.92
N GLU A 153 -0.96 18.44 11.71
CA GLU A 153 0.20 18.23 12.61
C GLU A 153 1.41 19.08 12.19
N TRP A 154 1.69 19.14 10.88
CA TRP A 154 2.93 19.74 10.37
C TRP A 154 2.72 21.08 9.67
N ARG A 155 1.49 21.57 9.59
CA ARG A 155 1.13 22.81 8.86
C ARG A 155 1.67 22.82 7.42
N LYS A 156 1.69 21.66 6.77
CA LYS A 156 2.23 21.48 5.42
C LYS A 156 1.21 20.79 4.54
N LEU A 157 0.91 21.40 3.40
CA LEU A 157 0.14 20.77 2.33
C LEU A 157 1.08 19.81 1.57
N LYS A 158 1.29 18.63 2.16
CA LYS A 158 2.12 17.58 1.55
C LYS A 158 1.29 16.34 1.31
N ILE A 159 1.05 16.05 0.03
CA ILE A 159 0.32 14.86 -0.40
C ILE A 159 1.17 13.58 -0.21
N MET A 160 0.51 12.44 0.00
CA MET A 160 1.10 11.12 -0.25
C MET A 160 0.99 10.85 -1.75
N PRO A 161 2.07 10.97 -2.55
CA PRO A 161 1.95 10.90 -3.99
C PRO A 161 1.68 9.47 -4.47
N PRO A 162 0.94 9.26 -5.57
CA PRO A 162 0.77 7.94 -6.19
C PRO A 162 2.08 7.29 -6.61
N VAL A 163 3.05 8.10 -7.02
CA VAL A 163 4.43 7.69 -7.35
C VAL A 163 5.42 8.55 -6.57
N ASN A 164 6.43 7.94 -6.00
CA ASN A 164 7.48 8.63 -5.25
C ASN A 164 8.86 8.01 -5.54
N LYS A 165 9.68 8.69 -6.31
CA LYS A 165 11.03 8.24 -6.65
C LYS A 165 12.00 8.54 -5.50
N MET A 166 12.72 7.52 -5.06
CA MET A 166 13.75 7.60 -4.03
C MET A 166 15.13 7.64 -4.72
N SER A 167 15.58 8.84 -5.12
CA SER A 167 16.78 9.02 -5.91
C SER A 167 18.04 8.36 -5.33
N LYS A 168 18.19 8.35 -4.00
CA LYS A 168 19.34 7.72 -3.32
C LYS A 168 19.46 6.21 -3.60
N TRP A 169 18.34 5.52 -3.88
CA TRP A 169 18.28 4.06 -3.98
C TRP A 169 17.87 3.58 -5.38
N ASP A 170 17.56 4.51 -6.28
CA ASP A 170 16.92 4.25 -7.58
C ASP A 170 15.68 3.34 -7.49
N ILE A 171 14.93 3.51 -6.43
CA ILE A 171 13.70 2.76 -6.14
C ILE A 171 12.52 3.72 -6.20
N THR A 172 11.45 3.28 -6.85
CA THR A 172 10.20 4.03 -6.94
C THR A 172 9.09 3.36 -6.14
N PHE A 173 8.50 4.09 -5.21
CA PHE A 173 7.29 3.66 -4.52
C PHE A 173 6.07 3.94 -5.38
N ILE A 174 5.24 2.93 -5.59
CA ILE A 174 4.01 3.05 -6.38
C ILE A 174 2.78 2.65 -5.56
N ARG A 175 1.64 3.28 -5.86
CA ARG A 175 0.36 3.04 -5.20
C ARG A 175 -0.73 2.77 -6.23
N PRO A 176 -0.77 1.55 -6.79
CA PRO A 176 -1.68 1.24 -7.92
C PRO A 176 -3.16 1.39 -7.58
N MET A 177 -3.52 1.33 -6.29
CA MET A 177 -4.89 1.50 -5.81
C MET A 177 -5.25 2.96 -5.49
N ALA A 178 -4.45 3.96 -5.89
CA ALA A 178 -4.70 5.37 -5.59
C ALA A 178 -6.11 5.86 -6.00
N TYR A 179 -6.73 5.26 -7.02
CA TYR A 179 -8.08 5.62 -7.50
C TYR A 179 -9.22 4.79 -6.90
N ILE A 180 -8.91 3.89 -5.96
CA ILE A 180 -9.88 2.99 -5.35
C ILE A 180 -10.22 3.49 -3.94
N ARG A 181 -11.53 3.47 -3.60
CA ARG A 181 -12.02 3.81 -2.27
C ARG A 181 -11.92 2.61 -1.33
N GLU A 182 -11.67 2.87 -0.05
CA GLU A 182 -11.64 1.81 0.97
C GLU A 182 -12.93 1.01 1.03
N LYS A 183 -14.09 1.66 0.94
CA LYS A 183 -15.40 0.99 0.93
C LYS A 183 -15.55 -0.03 -0.21
N GLU A 184 -14.91 0.22 -1.35
CA GLU A 184 -14.90 -0.74 -2.46
C GLU A 184 -14.01 -1.95 -2.13
N LEU A 185 -12.86 -1.74 -1.46
CA LEU A 185 -11.96 -2.81 -1.02
C LEU A 185 -12.65 -3.72 0.00
N VAL A 186 -13.33 -3.13 0.99
CA VAL A 186 -14.10 -3.90 2.00
C VAL A 186 -15.17 -4.76 1.35
N THR A 187 -15.91 -4.20 0.40
CA THR A 187 -16.94 -4.94 -0.34
C THR A 187 -16.33 -6.06 -1.16
N PHE A 188 -15.20 -5.80 -1.81
CA PHE A 188 -14.52 -6.78 -2.67
C PHE A 188 -13.96 -7.95 -1.88
N VAL A 189 -13.32 -7.70 -0.74
CA VAL A 189 -12.80 -8.75 0.16
C VAL A 189 -13.92 -9.69 0.60
N LYS A 190 -15.08 -9.13 0.97
CA LYS A 190 -16.26 -9.94 1.37
C LYS A 190 -16.80 -10.77 0.20
N GLN A 191 -16.89 -10.19 -1.01
CA GLN A 191 -17.40 -10.91 -2.19
C GLN A 191 -16.48 -12.02 -2.68
N LYS A 192 -15.17 -11.88 -2.46
CA LYS A 192 -14.16 -12.85 -2.91
C LYS A 192 -13.69 -13.77 -1.80
N GLU A 193 -14.21 -13.59 -0.58
CA GLU A 193 -13.80 -14.36 0.61
C GLU A 193 -12.27 -14.38 0.79
N ILE A 194 -11.62 -13.24 0.47
CA ILE A 194 -10.17 -13.12 0.59
C ILE A 194 -9.79 -13.16 2.06
N PRO A 195 -8.95 -14.10 2.51
CA PRO A 195 -8.52 -14.16 3.89
C PRO A 195 -7.62 -12.96 4.22
N TYR A 196 -7.93 -12.25 5.29
CA TYR A 196 -7.09 -11.17 5.80
C TYR A 196 -7.08 -11.17 7.32
N SER A 197 -6.06 -10.56 7.91
CA SER A 197 -5.98 -10.34 9.35
C SER A 197 -6.02 -8.85 9.65
N SER A 198 -6.63 -8.50 10.77
CA SER A 198 -6.36 -7.24 11.44
C SER A 198 -5.15 -7.45 12.37
N CYS A 199 -4.19 -6.56 12.35
CA CYS A 199 -3.10 -6.61 13.32
C CYS A 199 -3.62 -6.12 14.69
N ASN A 200 -3.43 -6.90 15.72
CA ASN A 200 -3.77 -6.51 17.10
C ASN A 200 -2.70 -5.57 17.71
N CYS A 201 -2.18 -4.66 16.90
CA CYS A 201 -1.21 -3.68 17.39
C CYS A 201 -1.89 -2.74 18.40
N PRO A 202 -1.47 -2.70 19.68
CA PRO A 202 -2.15 -1.92 20.72
C PRO A 202 -2.08 -0.41 20.47
N VAL A 203 -1.15 0.03 19.62
CA VAL A 203 -0.98 1.44 19.27
C VAL A 203 -1.94 1.88 18.14
N TRP A 204 -2.54 0.93 17.40
CA TRP A 204 -3.29 1.21 16.17
C TRP A 204 -4.56 2.05 16.41
N GLU A 205 -5.34 1.72 17.43
CA GLU A 205 -6.67 2.32 17.63
C GLU A 205 -6.61 3.82 17.95
N ASN A 206 -5.58 4.27 18.67
CA ASN A 206 -5.44 5.64 19.16
C ASN A 206 -4.58 6.54 18.24
N THR A 207 -4.28 6.09 17.03
CA THR A 207 -3.47 6.90 16.11
C THR A 207 -4.23 8.12 15.60
N MET A 208 -3.53 9.24 15.37
CA MET A 208 -4.07 10.43 14.73
C MET A 208 -4.70 10.09 13.36
N ARG A 209 -4.11 9.13 12.64
CA ARG A 209 -4.67 8.62 11.39
C ARG A 209 -6.10 8.10 11.54
N ASN A 210 -6.37 7.29 12.56
CA ASN A 210 -7.71 6.77 12.81
C ASN A 210 -8.67 7.88 13.24
N LYS A 211 -8.22 8.80 14.09
CA LYS A 211 -9.04 9.96 14.51
C LYS A 211 -9.46 10.79 13.30
N ILE A 212 -8.55 11.10 12.38
CA ILE A 212 -8.83 11.84 11.16
C ILE A 212 -9.76 11.05 10.25
N LYS A 213 -9.53 9.76 10.09
CA LYS A 213 -10.35 8.88 9.26
C LYS A 213 -11.81 8.84 9.73
N TYR A 214 -12.03 8.68 11.02
CA TYR A 214 -13.38 8.67 11.59
C TYR A 214 -14.02 10.05 11.58
N TRP A 215 -13.30 11.07 11.99
CA TRP A 215 -13.82 12.44 12.14
C TRP A 215 -14.02 13.17 10.83
N ILE A 216 -13.11 12.99 9.88
CA ILE A 216 -13.12 13.80 8.67
C ILE A 216 -13.76 13.05 7.53
N ILE A 217 -13.46 11.77 7.36
CA ILE A 217 -14.01 11.03 6.22
C ILE A 217 -15.42 10.54 6.52
N TRP A 218 -15.62 9.82 7.59
CA TRP A 218 -16.91 9.19 7.86
C TRP A 218 -18.00 10.19 8.21
N GLU A 219 -17.71 11.16 9.06
CA GLU A 219 -18.71 12.12 9.48
C GLU A 219 -19.09 13.09 8.36
N ASN A 220 -18.10 13.57 7.61
CA ASN A 220 -18.39 14.49 6.51
C ASN A 220 -19.01 13.80 5.29
N GLU A 221 -18.71 12.53 5.02
CA GLU A 221 -19.38 11.82 3.91
C GLU A 221 -20.88 11.62 4.10
N LYS A 222 -21.37 11.61 5.34
CA LYS A 222 -22.81 11.58 5.62
C LYS A 222 -23.52 12.86 5.10
N ASN A 223 -22.87 14.00 5.27
CA ASN A 223 -23.42 15.31 4.93
C ASN A 223 -23.04 15.78 3.51
N PHE A 224 -21.88 15.36 3.02
CA PHE A 224 -21.33 15.74 1.72
C PHE A 224 -20.96 14.50 0.90
N PRO A 225 -21.89 13.94 0.13
CA PRO A 225 -21.61 12.83 -0.76
C PRO A 225 -20.42 13.15 -1.68
N LYS A 226 -19.49 12.19 -1.84
CA LYS A 226 -18.23 12.35 -2.60
C LYS A 226 -17.19 13.28 -1.95
N TYR A 227 -17.29 13.57 -0.65
CA TYR A 227 -16.30 14.40 0.04
C TYR A 227 -14.87 13.94 -0.21
N THR A 228 -14.58 12.67 0.04
CA THR A 228 -13.23 12.09 -0.14
C THR A 228 -12.78 12.13 -1.59
N GLU A 229 -13.66 11.78 -2.53
CA GLU A 229 -13.36 11.82 -3.97
C GLU A 229 -13.02 13.23 -4.42
N ASN A 230 -13.80 14.22 -4.01
CA ASN A 230 -13.56 15.63 -4.38
C ASN A 230 -12.23 16.14 -3.80
N MET A 231 -11.95 15.84 -2.53
CA MET A 231 -10.68 16.15 -1.89
C MET A 231 -9.51 15.49 -2.65
N PHE A 232 -9.64 14.21 -2.93
CA PHE A 232 -8.61 13.46 -3.64
C PHE A 232 -8.32 14.07 -5.02
N TRP A 233 -9.35 14.34 -5.83
CA TRP A 233 -9.15 14.88 -7.18
C TRP A 233 -8.58 16.30 -7.18
N ALA A 234 -8.91 17.13 -6.19
CA ALA A 234 -8.28 18.43 -6.02
C ALA A 234 -6.77 18.28 -5.75
N LEU A 235 -6.40 17.40 -4.81
CA LEU A 235 -5.00 17.13 -4.46
C LEU A 235 -4.19 16.50 -5.61
N ILE A 236 -4.79 15.58 -6.35
CA ILE A 236 -4.12 14.91 -7.47
C ILE A 236 -3.91 15.85 -8.65
N ARG A 237 -4.83 16.77 -8.90
CA ARG A 237 -4.66 17.78 -9.96
C ARG A 237 -3.45 18.67 -9.67
N ASP A 238 -3.36 19.23 -8.47
CA ASP A 238 -2.22 20.05 -8.05
C ASP A 238 -0.89 19.25 -8.11
N PHE A 239 -0.93 17.98 -7.71
CA PHE A 239 0.23 17.11 -7.79
C PHE A 239 0.67 16.88 -9.23
N ARG A 240 -0.24 16.59 -10.16
CA ARG A 240 0.07 16.36 -11.58
C ARG A 240 0.70 17.59 -12.22
N GLU A 241 0.14 18.77 -12.01
CA GLU A 241 0.67 20.01 -12.55
C GLU A 241 2.11 20.29 -12.08
N LYS A 242 2.44 19.95 -10.83
CA LYS A 242 3.80 20.06 -10.29
C LYS A 242 4.72 18.97 -10.84
N TYR A 243 4.23 17.74 -10.93
CA TYR A 243 4.98 16.59 -11.41
C TYR A 243 5.42 16.75 -12.86
N GLU A 244 4.54 17.29 -13.71
CA GLU A 244 4.84 17.62 -15.11
C GLU A 244 5.88 18.76 -15.24
N LYS A 245 5.78 19.79 -14.40
CA LYS A 245 6.75 20.91 -14.38
C LYS A 245 8.15 20.48 -13.97
N ASP A 246 8.26 19.46 -13.10
CA ASP A 246 9.54 18.91 -12.66
C ASP A 246 10.18 17.95 -13.70
N GLY A 247 9.65 17.85 -14.91
CA GLY A 247 10.21 17.09 -16.03
C GLY A 247 9.92 15.59 -16.01
N TYR A 248 9.00 15.15 -15.19
CA TYR A 248 8.50 13.77 -15.23
C TYR A 248 7.37 13.68 -16.25
N SER A 249 7.65 13.19 -17.46
CA SER A 249 6.63 12.89 -18.45
C SER A 249 5.67 11.80 -17.92
N MET A 250 4.37 12.04 -18.08
CA MET A 250 3.35 11.02 -17.91
C MET A 250 3.39 10.00 -19.05
#